data_1de6213116675fb0b2c83e7ea035c722
#
_entry.id   1de6213116675fb0b2c83e7ea035c722
#
_cell.length_a   1.000
_cell.length_b   1.000
_cell.length_c   1.000
_cell.angle_alpha   90.00
_cell.angle_beta   90.00
_cell.angle_gamma   90.00
#
_symmetry.space_group_name_H-M   'P 1'
#
loop_
_entity.id
_entity.type
_entity.pdbx_description
1 polymer ?
#
loop_
_entity_poly.entity_id
_entity_poly.type
_entity_poly.pdbx_seq_one_letter_code
_entity_poly.pdbx_strand_id
1 'polypeptide(L)'
;MKDKTYFEISGGNSLVGRVCMHGAKNAVLPLIAAGILTKDTVTIKDCPYISDVDAMIGILQSLGVRVTRVGRSVSVHTQAKHACVKDSLCKDMRSSMFMLGALLATLKEVELDYPGGCKIGARPLDIHLDGLCRMGAKIEPTSSGVRCRAKQLVGADIVMKYPSVGATENLLMCATLAKGETTLVNCAREPEIVSLASCLRAMGARISGDGTSVVRVQGVDELGGCEFTPIGDRIVAATLLIAANITGGEIEIDGVGKNMLGAVCDAVESKYCKISGDGNSIRVVSFAKPK
;
A
#
# COMPACT_ATOMS: atom_id res chain seq x y z
N MET A 1 35.49 -3.23 -5.53
CA MET A 1 34.90 -4.38 -4.78
C MET A 1 33.78 -3.77 -3.97
N LYS A 2 32.50 -4.21 -4.14
CA LYS A 2 31.41 -3.77 -3.25
C LYS A 2 31.69 -4.43 -1.89
N ASP A 3 31.83 -3.64 -0.83
CA ASP A 3 31.90 -4.16 0.52
C ASP A 3 30.67 -5.03 0.78
N LYS A 4 30.93 -6.30 1.09
CA LYS A 4 29.86 -7.23 1.46
C LYS A 4 29.41 -6.88 2.89
N THR A 5 28.22 -6.32 3.02
CA THR A 5 27.57 -6.12 4.32
C THR A 5 27.03 -7.47 4.80
N TYR A 6 27.20 -7.82 6.05
CA TYR A 6 26.66 -9.02 6.69
C TYR A 6 26.10 -8.67 8.06
N PHE A 7 25.21 -9.53 8.54
CA PHE A 7 24.71 -9.48 9.90
C PHE A 7 25.47 -10.50 10.74
N GLU A 8 25.94 -10.10 11.91
CA GLU A 8 26.45 -11.00 12.95
C GLU A 8 25.39 -11.14 14.04
N ILE A 9 24.93 -12.36 14.31
CA ILE A 9 23.83 -12.63 15.23
C ILE A 9 24.30 -13.57 16.32
N SER A 10 24.30 -13.09 17.60
CA SER A 10 24.51 -13.91 18.77
C SER A 10 23.17 -14.36 19.34
N GLY A 11 22.85 -15.64 19.15
CA GLY A 11 21.62 -16.25 19.65
C GLY A 11 21.57 -16.47 21.14
N GLY A 12 20.45 -17.02 21.63
CA GLY A 12 20.26 -17.43 23.02
C GLY A 12 19.66 -16.39 23.98
N ASN A 13 19.44 -15.16 23.50
CA ASN A 13 18.86 -14.09 24.29
C ASN A 13 17.33 -14.01 24.07
N SER A 14 16.58 -13.79 25.14
CA SER A 14 15.16 -13.47 25.07
C SER A 14 14.95 -12.02 24.62
N LEU A 15 13.97 -11.77 23.74
CA LEU A 15 13.62 -10.43 23.34
C LEU A 15 12.68 -9.81 24.38
N VAL A 16 13.12 -8.72 25.02
CA VAL A 16 12.35 -7.99 26.04
C VAL A 16 12.37 -6.51 25.75
N GLY A 17 11.20 -5.86 25.79
CA GLY A 17 11.13 -4.41 25.65
C GLY A 17 9.84 -3.92 25.00
N ARG A 18 9.87 -2.65 24.58
CA ARG A 18 8.76 -1.97 23.92
C ARG A 18 9.22 -1.39 22.57
N VAL A 19 8.37 -1.51 21.57
CA VAL A 19 8.62 -0.99 20.23
C VAL A 19 7.37 -0.32 19.66
N CYS A 20 7.56 0.81 19.00
CA CYS A 20 6.48 1.50 18.28
C CYS A 20 6.60 1.23 16.78
N MET A 21 5.52 0.77 16.15
CA MET A 21 5.48 0.52 14.72
C MET A 21 5.38 1.83 13.95
N HIS A 22 6.13 1.89 12.87
CA HIS A 22 6.00 2.96 11.87
C HIS A 22 4.89 2.64 10.90
N GLY A 23 4.52 3.63 10.10
CA GLY A 23 3.57 3.45 9.02
C GLY A 23 3.94 2.26 8.13
N ALA A 24 2.95 1.42 7.85
CA ALA A 24 3.14 0.21 7.06
C ALA A 24 3.63 0.53 5.65
N LYS A 25 4.71 -0.14 5.20
CA LYS A 25 5.20 0.00 3.82
C LYS A 25 4.08 -0.13 2.80
N ASN A 26 3.27 -1.16 2.94
CA ASN A 26 2.20 -1.49 1.99
C ASN A 26 1.02 -0.50 2.05
N ALA A 27 0.87 0.27 3.12
CA ALA A 27 -0.09 1.37 3.18
C ALA A 27 0.53 2.68 2.64
N VAL A 28 1.76 2.99 3.02
CA VAL A 28 2.42 4.26 2.66
C VAL A 28 2.59 4.43 1.15
N LEU A 29 2.96 3.37 0.43
CA LEU A 29 3.23 3.46 -1.01
C LEU A 29 1.99 3.85 -1.84
N PRO A 30 0.82 3.20 -1.69
CA PRO A 30 -0.38 3.65 -2.39
C PRO A 30 -0.89 5.02 -1.91
N LEU A 31 -0.67 5.39 -0.63
CA LEU A 31 -1.01 6.72 -0.12
C LEU A 31 -0.18 7.83 -0.78
N ILE A 32 1.12 7.63 -0.95
CA ILE A 32 2.00 8.57 -1.66
C ILE A 32 1.57 8.66 -3.15
N ALA A 33 1.24 7.52 -3.77
CA ALA A 33 0.72 7.50 -5.14
C ALA A 33 -0.60 8.26 -5.28
N ALA A 34 -1.52 8.11 -4.31
CA ALA A 34 -2.79 8.83 -4.28
C ALA A 34 -2.62 10.37 -4.20
N GLY A 35 -1.47 10.84 -3.72
CA GLY A 35 -1.18 12.27 -3.64
C GLY A 35 -1.24 13.01 -4.97
N ILE A 36 -1.09 12.32 -6.13
CA ILE A 36 -1.22 12.97 -7.44
C ILE A 36 -2.67 13.10 -7.93
N LEU A 37 -3.64 12.54 -7.21
CA LEU A 37 -5.06 12.62 -7.59
C LEU A 37 -5.66 14.02 -7.39
N THR A 38 -4.96 14.90 -6.69
CA THR A 38 -5.37 16.29 -6.43
C THR A 38 -4.29 17.29 -6.86
N LYS A 39 -4.69 18.56 -6.99
CA LYS A 39 -3.77 19.70 -7.17
C LYS A 39 -3.28 20.26 -5.84
N ASP A 40 -3.97 19.93 -4.75
CA ASP A 40 -3.65 20.38 -3.41
C ASP A 40 -2.57 19.49 -2.77
N THR A 41 -1.99 19.98 -1.68
CA THR A 41 -0.96 19.22 -0.98
C THR A 41 -1.55 18.06 -0.18
N VAL A 42 -1.01 16.87 -0.39
CA VAL A 42 -1.28 15.68 0.42
C VAL A 42 -0.02 15.34 1.23
N THR A 43 -0.14 15.30 2.55
CA THR A 43 0.96 14.98 3.45
C THR A 43 0.71 13.65 4.16
N ILE A 44 1.57 12.68 3.89
CA ILE A 44 1.55 11.37 4.55
C ILE A 44 2.58 11.40 5.68
N LYS A 45 2.10 11.23 6.92
CA LYS A 45 2.91 11.20 8.14
C LYS A 45 3.47 9.79 8.39
N ASP A 46 4.46 9.73 9.26
CA ASP A 46 5.07 8.49 9.76
C ASP A 46 5.53 7.49 8.67
N CYS A 47 5.98 7.99 7.53
CA CYS A 47 6.57 7.18 6.47
C CYS A 47 7.90 6.56 6.93
N PRO A 48 8.09 5.24 6.77
CA PRO A 48 9.34 4.59 7.17
C PRO A 48 10.51 5.03 6.28
N TYR A 49 11.74 4.93 6.81
CA TYR A 49 12.97 5.15 6.06
C TYR A 49 13.39 3.85 5.36
N ILE A 50 12.81 3.60 4.20
CA ILE A 50 13.07 2.41 3.38
C ILE A 50 13.22 2.79 1.92
N SER A 51 14.01 2.00 1.18
CA SER A 51 14.28 2.23 -0.24
C SER A 51 13.04 2.29 -1.13
N ASP A 52 11.98 1.54 -0.80
CA ASP A 52 10.71 1.57 -1.54
C ASP A 52 10.04 2.95 -1.47
N VAL A 53 10.08 3.63 -0.33
CA VAL A 53 9.53 4.99 -0.19
C VAL A 53 10.36 5.98 -0.99
N ASP A 54 11.69 5.88 -0.94
CA ASP A 54 12.58 6.74 -1.72
C ASP A 54 12.41 6.51 -3.22
N ALA A 55 12.23 5.27 -3.65
CA ALA A 55 11.95 4.91 -5.05
C ALA A 55 10.59 5.47 -5.51
N MET A 56 9.53 5.39 -4.68
CA MET A 56 8.23 5.99 -5.00
C MET A 56 8.32 7.52 -5.15
N ILE A 57 9.06 8.19 -4.26
CA ILE A 57 9.34 9.62 -4.37
C ILE A 57 10.06 9.92 -5.69
N GLY A 58 11.08 9.12 -6.04
CA GLY A 58 11.81 9.24 -7.31
C GLY A 58 10.92 9.08 -8.54
N ILE A 59 9.98 8.12 -8.52
CA ILE A 59 8.98 7.93 -9.57
C ILE A 59 8.14 9.21 -9.72
N LEU A 60 7.58 9.73 -8.63
CA LEU A 60 6.76 10.95 -8.67
C LEU A 60 7.55 12.14 -9.20
N GLN A 61 8.79 12.32 -8.75
CA GLN A 61 9.66 13.40 -9.22
C GLN A 61 9.97 13.28 -10.72
N SER A 62 10.19 12.06 -11.23
CA SER A 62 10.39 11.81 -12.66
C SER A 62 9.15 12.16 -13.52
N LEU A 63 7.96 12.09 -12.92
CA LEU A 63 6.70 12.50 -13.53
C LEU A 63 6.44 14.01 -13.43
N GLY A 64 7.40 14.79 -12.90
CA GLY A 64 7.28 16.24 -12.74
C GLY A 64 6.48 16.66 -11.51
N VAL A 65 6.25 15.76 -10.57
CA VAL A 65 5.59 16.05 -9.29
C VAL A 65 6.58 16.66 -8.31
N ARG A 66 6.19 17.74 -7.65
CA ARG A 66 6.96 18.29 -6.54
C ARG A 66 6.65 17.50 -5.27
N VAL A 67 7.66 16.82 -4.74
CA VAL A 67 7.58 16.04 -3.51
C VAL A 67 8.64 16.53 -2.53
N THR A 68 8.29 16.70 -1.27
CA THR A 68 9.21 17.03 -0.18
C THR A 68 9.11 15.99 0.92
N ARG A 69 10.24 15.72 1.58
CA ARG A 69 10.30 14.86 2.76
C ARG A 69 10.93 15.65 3.91
N VAL A 70 10.22 15.73 5.03
CA VAL A 70 10.70 16.33 6.28
C VAL A 70 10.55 15.29 7.38
N GLY A 71 11.66 14.78 7.85
CA GLY A 71 11.64 13.64 8.77
C GLY A 71 10.87 12.46 8.19
N ARG A 72 9.86 11.99 8.89
CA ARG A 72 8.97 10.91 8.46
C ARG A 72 7.73 11.37 7.70
N SER A 73 7.61 12.64 7.37
CA SER A 73 6.49 13.15 6.60
C SER A 73 6.89 13.34 5.14
N VAL A 74 6.08 12.80 4.22
CA VAL A 74 6.22 12.96 2.77
C VAL A 74 5.05 13.79 2.27
N SER A 75 5.32 14.92 1.63
CA SER A 75 4.29 15.81 1.06
C SER A 75 4.38 15.83 -0.46
N VAL A 76 3.27 15.52 -1.10
CA VAL A 76 3.04 15.59 -2.55
C VAL A 76 2.29 16.88 -2.83
N HIS A 77 2.91 17.80 -3.61
CA HIS A 77 2.41 19.18 -3.74
C HIS A 77 1.76 19.48 -5.07
N THR A 78 1.94 18.67 -6.09
CA THR A 78 1.43 18.92 -7.44
C THR A 78 1.03 17.62 -8.11
N GLN A 79 0.15 17.72 -9.12
CA GLN A 79 -0.16 16.60 -10.00
C GLN A 79 1.02 16.27 -10.91
N ALA A 80 1.00 15.05 -11.48
CA ALA A 80 1.96 14.63 -12.50
C ALA A 80 1.80 15.44 -13.79
N LYS A 81 2.93 15.72 -14.45
CA LYS A 81 3.01 16.39 -15.76
C LYS A 81 3.27 15.41 -16.90
N HIS A 82 3.80 14.24 -16.57
CA HIS A 82 4.19 13.20 -17.53
C HIS A 82 3.50 11.89 -17.18
N ALA A 83 3.13 11.14 -18.23
CA ALA A 83 2.38 9.89 -18.09
C ALA A 83 3.25 8.63 -18.25
N CYS A 84 4.57 8.77 -18.44
CA CYS A 84 5.47 7.66 -18.73
C CYS A 84 6.38 7.37 -17.54
N VAL A 85 6.24 6.16 -16.96
CA VAL A 85 7.08 5.64 -15.89
C VAL A 85 8.10 4.67 -16.50
N LYS A 86 9.36 5.08 -16.56
CA LYS A 86 10.42 4.34 -17.26
C LYS A 86 11.05 3.22 -16.44
N ASP A 87 11.56 2.23 -17.15
CA ASP A 87 12.19 0.98 -16.72
C ASP A 87 13.18 1.10 -15.54
N SER A 88 14.07 2.10 -15.54
CA SER A 88 15.06 2.24 -14.47
C SER A 88 14.49 2.40 -13.07
N LEU A 89 13.26 2.91 -12.95
CA LEU A 89 12.55 3.10 -11.68
C LEU A 89 11.53 1.99 -11.41
N CYS A 90 11.06 1.31 -12.47
CA CYS A 90 10.12 0.18 -12.36
C CYS A 90 10.81 -1.13 -11.98
N LYS A 91 12.09 -1.33 -12.39
CA LYS A 91 12.82 -2.59 -12.19
C LYS A 91 13.01 -2.96 -10.73
N ASP A 92 13.20 -1.99 -9.88
CA ASP A 92 13.53 -2.22 -8.46
C ASP A 92 12.30 -2.26 -7.56
N MET A 93 11.12 -1.84 -8.07
CA MET A 93 9.93 -1.70 -7.24
C MET A 93 8.62 -2.08 -7.96
N ARG A 94 7.97 -3.15 -7.47
CA ARG A 94 6.65 -3.55 -7.99
C ARG A 94 5.55 -2.51 -7.75
N SER A 95 5.68 -1.70 -6.72
CA SER A 95 4.71 -0.67 -6.35
C SER A 95 4.60 0.48 -7.37
N SER A 96 5.49 0.55 -8.39
CA SER A 96 5.33 1.41 -9.55
C SER A 96 3.96 1.23 -10.24
N MET A 97 3.34 0.04 -10.08
CA MET A 97 2.02 -0.27 -10.60
C MET A 97 0.90 0.63 -10.07
N PHE A 98 1.04 1.23 -8.88
CA PHE A 98 0.05 2.19 -8.36
C PHE A 98 -0.13 3.40 -9.27
N MET A 99 0.88 3.69 -10.08
CA MET A 99 0.80 4.76 -11.07
C MET A 99 -0.21 4.48 -12.19
N LEU A 100 -0.57 3.21 -12.49
CA LEU A 100 -1.59 2.90 -13.50
C LEU A 100 -2.92 3.59 -13.18
N GLY A 101 -3.48 3.33 -11.99
CA GLY A 101 -4.76 3.92 -11.59
C GLY A 101 -4.67 5.43 -11.39
N ALA A 102 -3.64 5.91 -10.69
CA ALA A 102 -3.49 7.31 -10.34
C ALA A 102 -3.25 8.21 -11.57
N LEU A 103 -2.34 7.83 -12.50
CA LEU A 103 -2.09 8.60 -13.71
C LEU A 103 -3.26 8.53 -14.70
N LEU A 104 -3.87 7.35 -14.84
CA LEU A 104 -5.04 7.23 -15.72
C LEU A 104 -6.21 8.07 -15.23
N ALA A 105 -6.41 8.15 -13.91
CA ALA A 105 -7.43 9.01 -13.30
C ALA A 105 -7.20 10.50 -13.59
N THR A 106 -5.95 10.96 -13.54
CA THR A 106 -5.59 12.39 -13.67
C THR A 106 -5.29 12.80 -15.11
N LEU A 107 -4.36 12.12 -15.77
CA LEU A 107 -3.86 12.46 -17.09
C LEU A 107 -4.62 11.78 -18.23
N LYS A 108 -5.50 10.79 -17.93
CA LYS A 108 -6.20 9.96 -18.91
C LYS A 108 -5.27 9.12 -19.80
N GLU A 109 -3.99 9.09 -19.46
CA GLU A 109 -2.96 8.29 -20.10
C GLU A 109 -1.92 7.83 -19.07
N VAL A 110 -1.40 6.62 -19.27
CA VAL A 110 -0.23 6.11 -18.54
C VAL A 110 0.50 5.13 -19.43
N GLU A 111 1.83 5.22 -19.44
CA GLU A 111 2.72 4.20 -19.97
C GLU A 111 3.63 3.71 -18.85
N LEU A 112 3.60 2.41 -18.61
CA LEU A 112 4.35 1.78 -17.53
C LEU A 112 5.10 0.57 -18.07
N ASP A 113 6.40 0.53 -17.85
CA ASP A 113 7.18 -0.67 -18.09
C ASP A 113 6.83 -1.76 -17.07
N TYR A 114 6.89 -3.03 -17.48
CA TYR A 114 6.56 -4.13 -16.58
C TYR A 114 7.42 -4.07 -15.32
N PRO A 115 6.79 -4.05 -14.14
CA PRO A 115 7.52 -3.91 -12.90
C PRO A 115 8.41 -5.13 -12.67
N GLY A 116 9.63 -4.90 -12.29
CA GLY A 116 10.54 -5.89 -11.76
C GLY A 116 10.20 -6.26 -10.32
N GLY A 117 11.19 -6.46 -9.50
CA GLY A 117 11.06 -6.71 -8.07
C GLY A 117 11.08 -8.18 -7.70
N CYS A 118 10.49 -8.50 -6.56
CA CYS A 118 10.62 -9.78 -5.89
C CYS A 118 10.28 -11.01 -6.75
N LYS A 119 11.21 -11.96 -6.89
CA LYS A 119 11.08 -13.18 -7.70
C LYS A 119 10.25 -14.31 -7.03
N ILE A 120 9.34 -13.98 -6.14
CA ILE A 120 8.54 -14.94 -5.34
C ILE A 120 7.39 -15.57 -6.16
N GLY A 121 7.26 -15.30 -7.45
CA GLY A 121 6.26 -15.91 -8.34
C GLY A 121 5.64 -14.94 -9.32
N ALA A 122 4.88 -15.52 -10.28
CA ALA A 122 4.13 -14.74 -11.25
C ALA A 122 3.04 -13.93 -10.55
N ARG A 123 3.02 -12.63 -10.79
CA ARG A 123 1.98 -11.71 -10.30
C ARG A 123 1.49 -10.90 -11.48
N PRO A 124 0.60 -11.47 -12.29
CA PRO A 124 0.14 -10.86 -13.53
C PRO A 124 -0.61 -9.55 -13.26
N LEU A 125 -0.63 -8.67 -14.26
CA LEU A 125 -1.36 -7.40 -14.25
C LEU A 125 -2.80 -7.54 -14.73
N ASP A 126 -3.22 -8.73 -15.10
CA ASP A 126 -4.48 -9.00 -15.78
C ASP A 126 -5.70 -8.41 -15.06
N ILE A 127 -5.77 -8.54 -13.72
CA ILE A 127 -6.88 -7.98 -12.92
C ILE A 127 -6.88 -6.46 -12.95
N HIS A 128 -5.70 -5.82 -12.86
CA HIS A 128 -5.60 -4.37 -12.95
C HIS A 128 -6.11 -3.89 -14.32
N LEU A 129 -5.59 -4.51 -15.37
CA LEU A 129 -5.89 -4.10 -16.76
C LEU A 129 -7.34 -4.40 -17.12
N ASP A 130 -7.89 -5.56 -16.73
CA ASP A 130 -9.30 -5.88 -16.95
C ASP A 130 -10.22 -4.85 -16.29
N GLY A 131 -9.96 -4.51 -15.04
CA GLY A 131 -10.74 -3.50 -14.33
C GLY A 131 -10.67 -2.12 -14.99
N LEU A 132 -9.47 -1.65 -15.36
CA LEU A 132 -9.30 -0.38 -16.07
C LEU A 132 -9.97 -0.38 -17.44
N CYS A 133 -9.93 -1.52 -18.16
CA CYS A 133 -10.61 -1.67 -19.45
C CYS A 133 -12.13 -1.54 -19.28
N ARG A 134 -12.73 -2.15 -18.24
CA ARG A 134 -14.16 -2.01 -17.91
C ARG A 134 -14.55 -0.57 -17.59
N MET A 135 -13.62 0.20 -17.02
CA MET A 135 -13.80 1.64 -16.79
C MET A 135 -13.60 2.51 -18.03
N GLY A 136 -13.38 1.91 -19.21
CA GLY A 136 -13.27 2.60 -20.48
C GLY A 136 -11.85 2.89 -20.96
N ALA A 137 -10.82 2.34 -20.31
CA ALA A 137 -9.46 2.45 -20.79
C ALA A 137 -9.20 1.53 -21.98
N LYS A 138 -8.47 2.05 -22.98
CA LYS A 138 -7.85 1.25 -24.04
C LYS A 138 -6.46 0.85 -23.60
N ILE A 139 -6.12 -0.41 -23.75
CA ILE A 139 -4.87 -1.00 -23.30
C ILE A 139 -4.10 -1.50 -24.52
N GLU A 140 -2.88 -1.02 -24.65
CA GLU A 140 -1.98 -1.35 -25.75
C GLU A 140 -0.67 -1.89 -25.17
N PRO A 141 -0.20 -3.08 -25.57
CA PRO A 141 1.12 -3.56 -25.19
C PRO A 141 2.21 -2.67 -25.80
N THR A 142 3.29 -2.46 -25.09
CA THR A 142 4.52 -1.82 -25.58
C THR A 142 5.65 -2.84 -25.63
N SER A 143 6.81 -2.48 -26.12
CA SER A 143 7.99 -3.37 -26.14
C SER A 143 8.47 -3.82 -24.76
N SER A 144 8.20 -3.01 -23.73
CA SER A 144 8.68 -3.24 -22.35
C SER A 144 7.59 -3.26 -21.29
N GLY A 145 6.32 -2.97 -21.67
CA GLY A 145 5.25 -2.80 -20.69
C GLY A 145 3.87 -2.64 -21.31
N VAL A 146 3.12 -1.67 -20.78
CA VAL A 146 1.73 -1.41 -21.19
C VAL A 146 1.48 0.10 -21.24
N ARG A 147 0.67 0.51 -22.23
CA ARG A 147 0.10 1.86 -22.33
C ARG A 147 -1.40 1.77 -22.17
N CYS A 148 -1.95 2.58 -21.27
CA CYS A 148 -3.40 2.70 -21.05
C CYS A 148 -3.83 4.14 -21.38
N ARG A 149 -4.96 4.30 -22.09
CA ARG A 149 -5.54 5.59 -22.44
C ARG A 149 -7.05 5.56 -22.28
N ALA A 150 -7.63 6.65 -21.81
CA ALA A 150 -9.07 6.82 -21.74
C ALA A 150 -9.46 8.23 -22.18
N LYS A 151 -10.50 8.38 -23.00
CA LYS A 151 -11.09 9.69 -23.24
C LYS A 151 -11.79 10.19 -21.99
N GLN A 152 -12.54 9.30 -21.35
CA GLN A 152 -13.24 9.51 -20.10
C GLN A 152 -13.28 8.17 -19.37
N LEU A 153 -13.02 8.19 -18.07
CA LEU A 153 -13.26 7.04 -17.20
C LEU A 153 -14.72 7.08 -16.72
N VAL A 154 -15.35 5.93 -16.76
CA VAL A 154 -16.75 5.75 -16.32
C VAL A 154 -16.81 4.67 -15.25
N GLY A 155 -17.74 4.81 -14.32
CA GLY A 155 -18.01 3.80 -13.31
C GLY A 155 -18.46 2.50 -13.96
N ALA A 156 -18.11 1.38 -13.32
CA ALA A 156 -18.38 0.03 -13.81
C ALA A 156 -18.52 -0.99 -12.67
N ASP A 157 -19.25 -2.06 -12.93
CA ASP A 157 -19.26 -3.23 -12.05
C ASP A 157 -18.10 -4.15 -12.42
N ILE A 158 -17.16 -4.32 -11.48
CA ILE A 158 -15.91 -5.04 -11.70
C ILE A 158 -15.82 -6.20 -10.69
N VAL A 159 -15.87 -7.43 -11.20
CA VAL A 159 -15.69 -8.64 -10.39
C VAL A 159 -14.26 -9.15 -10.59
N MET A 160 -13.44 -9.07 -9.54
CA MET A 160 -12.06 -9.56 -9.59
C MET A 160 -12.00 -11.09 -9.48
N LYS A 161 -11.15 -11.73 -10.26
CA LYS A 161 -10.97 -13.19 -10.29
C LYS A 161 -10.52 -13.75 -8.93
N TYR A 162 -9.71 -13.01 -8.21
CA TYR A 162 -9.28 -13.27 -6.84
C TYR A 162 -9.02 -11.94 -6.11
N PRO A 163 -9.05 -11.90 -4.76
CA PRO A 163 -8.82 -10.68 -4.00
C PRO A 163 -7.33 -10.27 -4.12
N SER A 164 -7.08 -9.28 -4.98
CA SER A 164 -5.74 -8.70 -5.19
C SER A 164 -5.65 -7.34 -4.51
N VAL A 165 -4.73 -7.19 -3.55
CA VAL A 165 -4.49 -5.91 -2.84
C VAL A 165 -4.16 -4.81 -3.85
N GLY A 166 -3.12 -5.00 -4.67
CA GLY A 166 -2.68 -3.97 -5.61
C GLY A 166 -3.74 -3.61 -6.67
N ALA A 167 -4.54 -4.59 -7.15
CA ALA A 167 -5.62 -4.30 -8.08
C ALA A 167 -6.75 -3.52 -7.40
N THR A 168 -7.14 -3.90 -6.18
CA THR A 168 -8.13 -3.17 -5.39
C THR A 168 -7.70 -1.72 -5.18
N GLU A 169 -6.45 -1.47 -4.80
CA GLU A 169 -5.89 -0.12 -4.58
C GLU A 169 -5.87 0.70 -5.87
N ASN A 170 -5.40 0.13 -6.98
CA ASN A 170 -5.37 0.81 -8.27
C ASN A 170 -6.77 1.20 -8.76
N LEU A 171 -7.70 0.24 -8.71
CA LEU A 171 -9.08 0.47 -9.17
C LEU A 171 -9.80 1.47 -8.25
N LEU A 172 -9.54 1.40 -6.93
CA LEU A 172 -10.06 2.34 -5.96
C LEU A 172 -9.63 3.77 -6.29
N MET A 173 -8.31 4.00 -6.50
CA MET A 173 -7.79 5.31 -6.89
C MET A 173 -8.40 5.78 -8.22
N CYS A 174 -8.45 4.91 -9.22
CA CYS A 174 -8.99 5.24 -10.54
C CYS A 174 -10.48 5.63 -10.48
N ALA A 175 -11.27 4.91 -9.68
CA ALA A 175 -12.71 5.10 -9.54
C ALA A 175 -13.08 6.43 -8.87
N THR A 176 -12.21 7.01 -8.03
CA THR A 176 -12.50 8.27 -7.33
C THR A 176 -12.79 9.43 -8.28
N LEU A 177 -12.16 9.46 -9.47
CA LEU A 177 -12.32 10.50 -10.48
C LEU A 177 -13.01 10.00 -11.78
N ALA A 178 -13.65 8.83 -11.72
CA ALA A 178 -14.46 8.30 -12.81
C ALA A 178 -15.88 8.89 -12.78
N LYS A 179 -16.54 9.01 -13.93
CA LYS A 179 -17.91 9.49 -13.99
C LYS A 179 -18.89 8.39 -13.56
N GLY A 180 -19.69 8.64 -12.54
CA GLY A 180 -20.69 7.68 -12.03
C GLY A 180 -20.19 6.81 -10.90
N GLU A 181 -20.85 5.69 -10.65
CA GLU A 181 -20.52 4.75 -9.58
C GLU A 181 -19.73 3.56 -10.10
N THR A 182 -18.71 3.14 -9.35
CA THR A 182 -17.97 1.89 -9.55
C THR A 182 -18.23 0.94 -8.40
N THR A 183 -18.64 -0.29 -8.71
CA THR A 183 -18.74 -1.38 -7.74
C THR A 183 -17.61 -2.37 -7.97
N LEU A 184 -16.74 -2.53 -6.98
CA LEU A 184 -15.67 -3.53 -6.98
C LEU A 184 -16.12 -4.73 -6.16
N VAL A 185 -16.13 -5.92 -6.75
CA VAL A 185 -16.55 -7.18 -6.10
C VAL A 185 -15.35 -8.12 -5.99
N ASN A 186 -15.30 -8.89 -4.93
CA ASN A 186 -14.18 -9.76 -4.55
C ASN A 186 -12.89 -8.97 -4.27
N CYS A 187 -13.06 -7.84 -3.57
CA CYS A 187 -11.95 -6.98 -3.14
C CYS A 187 -11.07 -7.66 -2.09
N ALA A 188 -9.82 -7.24 -2.06
CA ALA A 188 -8.94 -7.42 -0.93
C ALA A 188 -9.50 -6.68 0.30
N ARG A 189 -9.32 -7.25 1.51
CA ARG A 189 -9.92 -6.76 2.76
C ARG A 189 -8.89 -6.34 3.79
N GLU A 190 -7.62 -6.35 3.41
CA GLU A 190 -6.50 -6.01 4.25
C GLU A 190 -6.64 -4.58 4.82
N PRO A 191 -6.13 -4.33 6.04
CA PRO A 191 -6.18 -3.02 6.68
C PRO A 191 -5.58 -1.89 5.82
N GLU A 192 -4.64 -2.20 4.94
CA GLU A 192 -4.03 -1.27 3.99
C GLU A 192 -5.06 -0.69 3.02
N ILE A 193 -6.05 -1.50 2.56
CA ILE A 193 -7.16 -1.04 1.72
C ILE A 193 -8.03 -0.03 2.48
N VAL A 194 -8.34 -0.32 3.75
CA VAL A 194 -9.12 0.58 4.62
C VAL A 194 -8.35 1.88 4.85
N SER A 195 -7.03 1.80 5.03
CA SER A 195 -6.15 2.96 5.19
C SER A 195 -6.18 3.86 3.94
N LEU A 196 -6.04 3.27 2.74
CA LEU A 196 -6.13 4.02 1.47
C LEU A 196 -7.53 4.65 1.30
N ALA A 197 -8.59 3.89 1.51
CA ALA A 197 -9.96 4.40 1.40
C ALA A 197 -10.22 5.56 2.37
N SER A 198 -9.69 5.48 3.59
CA SER A 198 -9.81 6.54 4.60
C SER A 198 -9.06 7.81 4.20
N CYS A 199 -7.86 7.68 3.62
CA CYS A 199 -7.12 8.81 3.07
C CYS A 199 -7.87 9.46 1.90
N LEU A 200 -8.36 8.66 0.96
CA LEU A 200 -9.14 9.15 -0.17
C LEU A 200 -10.44 9.86 0.29
N ARG A 201 -11.12 9.35 1.33
CA ARG A 201 -12.26 10.05 1.95
C ARG A 201 -11.85 11.39 2.59
N ALA A 202 -10.69 11.44 3.24
CA ALA A 202 -10.15 12.70 3.77
C ALA A 202 -9.85 13.71 2.65
N MET A 203 -9.54 13.22 1.45
CA MET A 203 -9.40 14.04 0.24
C MET A 203 -10.74 14.41 -0.41
N GLY A 204 -11.87 13.90 0.06
CA GLY A 204 -13.20 14.19 -0.45
C GLY A 204 -13.83 13.08 -1.31
N ALA A 205 -13.21 11.92 -1.44
CA ALA A 205 -13.78 10.79 -2.16
C ALA A 205 -14.99 10.19 -1.42
N ARG A 206 -15.91 9.61 -2.18
CA ARG A 206 -17.12 8.95 -1.67
C ARG A 206 -16.97 7.44 -1.82
N ILE A 207 -16.51 6.77 -0.76
CA ILE A 207 -16.18 5.35 -0.74
C ILE A 207 -16.91 4.69 0.42
N SER A 208 -17.46 3.49 0.17
CA SER A 208 -18.09 2.63 1.18
C SER A 208 -17.77 1.16 0.94
N GLY A 209 -17.84 0.35 2.01
CA GLY A 209 -17.62 -1.09 1.94
C GLY A 209 -16.15 -1.53 2.00
N ASP A 210 -15.19 -0.62 2.16
CA ASP A 210 -13.78 -0.96 2.38
C ASP A 210 -13.61 -1.87 3.61
N GLY A 211 -12.69 -2.83 3.52
CA GLY A 211 -12.56 -3.91 4.50
C GLY A 211 -13.54 -5.07 4.30
N THR A 212 -14.46 -4.97 3.34
CA THR A 212 -15.33 -6.07 2.91
C THR A 212 -14.98 -6.57 1.51
N SER A 213 -15.67 -7.60 1.03
CA SER A 213 -15.47 -8.10 -0.34
C SER A 213 -16.10 -7.23 -1.42
N VAL A 214 -16.89 -6.21 -1.05
CA VAL A 214 -17.57 -5.32 -2.00
C VAL A 214 -17.31 -3.88 -1.61
N VAL A 215 -16.68 -3.13 -2.50
CA VAL A 215 -16.39 -1.69 -2.32
C VAL A 215 -17.14 -0.90 -3.39
N ARG A 216 -17.81 0.18 -2.98
CA ARG A 216 -18.47 1.11 -3.88
C ARG A 216 -17.80 2.47 -3.83
N VAL A 217 -17.59 3.05 -4.99
CA VAL A 217 -16.97 4.37 -5.17
C VAL A 217 -17.86 5.21 -6.05
N GLN A 218 -18.40 6.28 -5.51
CA GLN A 218 -19.03 7.33 -6.29
C GLN A 218 -17.96 8.31 -6.72
N GLY A 219 -17.73 8.41 -8.03
CA GLY A 219 -16.75 9.35 -8.57
C GLY A 219 -17.12 10.80 -8.27
N VAL A 220 -16.11 11.63 -8.12
CA VAL A 220 -16.21 13.08 -7.87
C VAL A 220 -15.43 13.84 -8.94
N ASP A 221 -15.74 15.12 -9.13
CA ASP A 221 -15.09 15.96 -10.15
C ASP A 221 -13.65 16.31 -9.76
N GLU A 222 -13.39 16.49 -8.44
CA GLU A 222 -12.07 16.80 -7.91
C GLU A 222 -11.89 16.28 -6.48
N LEU A 223 -10.64 16.12 -6.07
CA LEU A 223 -10.23 15.78 -4.72
C LEU A 223 -9.41 16.94 -4.13
N GLY A 224 -9.54 17.16 -2.81
CA GLY A 224 -8.77 18.14 -2.05
C GLY A 224 -7.48 17.55 -1.45
N GLY A 225 -6.70 18.41 -0.79
CA GLY A 225 -5.53 18.01 0.00
C GLY A 225 -5.92 17.44 1.36
N CYS A 226 -5.00 16.72 1.98
CA CYS A 226 -5.16 16.26 3.36
C CYS A 226 -3.81 16.00 4.05
N GLU A 227 -3.85 15.91 5.37
CA GLU A 227 -2.81 15.25 6.16
C GLU A 227 -3.34 13.90 6.65
N PHE A 228 -2.55 12.84 6.48
CA PHE A 228 -2.97 11.49 6.83
C PHE A 228 -1.84 10.71 7.50
N THR A 229 -2.17 9.98 8.55
CA THR A 229 -1.26 9.06 9.23
C THR A 229 -1.66 7.63 8.86
N PRO A 230 -0.77 6.87 8.20
CA PRO A 230 -1.04 5.48 7.84
C PRO A 230 -1.12 4.58 9.07
N ILE A 231 -1.71 3.40 8.89
CA ILE A 231 -1.69 2.34 9.90
C ILE A 231 -0.26 1.86 10.16
N GLY A 232 -0.01 1.36 11.38
CA GLY A 232 1.26 0.72 11.74
C GLY A 232 1.53 -0.56 10.93
N ASP A 233 2.81 -0.90 10.76
CA ASP A 233 3.20 -2.07 9.95
C ASP A 233 2.93 -3.38 10.69
N ARG A 234 1.78 -3.98 10.41
CA ARG A 234 1.37 -5.26 10.97
C ARG A 234 2.28 -6.43 10.58
N ILE A 235 2.99 -6.34 9.46
CA ILE A 235 3.90 -7.41 9.00
C ILE A 235 5.17 -7.41 9.84
N VAL A 236 5.71 -6.21 10.11
CA VAL A 236 6.83 -6.06 11.04
C VAL A 236 6.42 -6.45 12.47
N ALA A 237 5.23 -6.00 12.92
CA ALA A 237 4.69 -6.37 14.21
C ALA A 237 4.53 -7.89 14.36
N ALA A 238 3.99 -8.59 13.35
CA ALA A 238 3.90 -10.05 13.32
C ALA A 238 5.28 -10.72 13.45
N THR A 239 6.28 -10.20 12.76
CA THR A 239 7.65 -10.71 12.82
C THR A 239 8.22 -10.58 14.23
N LEU A 240 8.03 -9.43 14.87
CA LEU A 240 8.50 -9.21 16.26
C LEU A 240 7.75 -10.07 17.28
N LEU A 241 6.43 -10.24 17.09
CA LEU A 241 5.60 -11.11 17.91
C LEU A 241 6.11 -12.56 17.85
N ILE A 242 6.35 -13.08 16.64
CA ILE A 242 6.90 -14.43 16.46
C ILE A 242 8.31 -14.53 17.05
N ALA A 243 9.16 -13.50 16.83
CA ALA A 243 10.51 -13.48 17.39
C ALA A 243 10.51 -13.50 18.93
N ALA A 244 9.62 -12.74 19.57
CA ALA A 244 9.46 -12.81 21.03
C ALA A 244 9.03 -14.19 21.49
N ASN A 245 8.07 -14.81 20.78
CA ASN A 245 7.61 -16.16 21.12
C ASN A 245 8.74 -17.21 21.03
N ILE A 246 9.50 -17.25 19.93
CA ILE A 246 10.56 -18.26 19.74
C ILE A 246 11.79 -18.04 20.63
N THR A 247 11.97 -16.84 21.16
CA THR A 247 13.08 -16.53 22.09
C THR A 247 12.69 -16.65 23.57
N GLY A 248 11.43 -16.93 23.88
CA GLY A 248 10.92 -16.95 25.26
C GLY A 248 10.96 -15.55 25.88
N GLY A 249 10.56 -14.53 25.14
CA GLY A 249 10.66 -13.13 25.53
C GLY A 249 9.32 -12.48 25.88
N GLU A 250 9.41 -11.18 26.17
CA GLU A 250 8.26 -10.33 26.45
C GLU A 250 8.42 -8.99 25.73
N ILE A 251 7.51 -8.70 24.79
CA ILE A 251 7.52 -7.40 24.09
C ILE A 251 6.14 -6.75 24.08
N GLU A 252 6.15 -5.42 24.13
CA GLU A 252 5.00 -4.57 23.90
C GLU A 252 5.18 -3.87 22.53
N ILE A 253 4.17 -3.95 21.68
CA ILE A 253 4.19 -3.40 20.31
C ILE A 253 3.07 -2.37 20.21
N ASP A 254 3.42 -1.10 20.06
CA ASP A 254 2.47 0.01 19.86
C ASP A 254 2.23 0.29 18.39
N GLY A 255 1.07 0.84 18.08
CA GLY A 255 0.68 1.26 16.72
C GLY A 255 0.04 0.15 15.89
N VAL A 256 -0.12 -1.06 16.46
CA VAL A 256 -0.82 -2.18 15.82
C VAL A 256 -1.66 -2.92 16.86
N GLY A 257 -2.95 -3.07 16.60
CA GLY A 257 -3.87 -3.79 17.48
C GLY A 257 -4.01 -5.28 17.14
N LYS A 258 -4.51 -6.07 18.10
CA LYS A 258 -4.74 -7.52 17.94
C LYS A 258 -5.69 -7.83 16.75
N ASN A 259 -6.65 -6.95 16.46
CA ASN A 259 -7.58 -7.06 15.34
C ASN A 259 -6.87 -7.07 13.95
N MET A 260 -5.69 -6.47 13.85
CA MET A 260 -4.90 -6.45 12.60
C MET A 260 -4.05 -7.72 12.42
N LEU A 261 -3.85 -8.50 13.47
CA LEU A 261 -2.99 -9.68 13.54
C LEU A 261 -3.71 -10.97 13.92
N GLY A 262 -5.05 -11.01 13.87
CA GLY A 262 -5.87 -12.11 14.37
C GLY A 262 -5.32 -13.50 14.04
N ALA A 263 -5.14 -13.82 12.76
CA ALA A 263 -4.63 -15.11 12.32
C ALA A 263 -3.22 -15.45 12.86
N VAL A 264 -2.35 -14.44 13.01
CA VAL A 264 -1.01 -14.64 13.60
C VAL A 264 -1.12 -14.87 15.11
N CYS A 265 -1.98 -14.09 15.77
CA CYS A 265 -2.24 -14.27 17.19
C CYS A 265 -2.78 -15.66 17.48
N ASP A 266 -3.76 -16.12 16.71
CA ASP A 266 -4.37 -17.45 16.84
C ASP A 266 -3.35 -18.59 16.63
N ALA A 267 -2.43 -18.40 15.69
CA ALA A 267 -1.39 -19.39 15.39
C ALA A 267 -0.28 -19.45 16.45
N VAL A 268 -0.01 -18.36 17.16
CA VAL A 268 1.09 -18.24 18.12
C VAL A 268 0.62 -18.45 19.57
N GLU A 269 -0.64 -18.07 19.87
CA GLU A 269 -1.19 -18.17 21.22
C GLU A 269 -1.28 -19.64 21.68
N SER A 270 -0.77 -19.93 22.87
CA SER A 270 -0.69 -21.29 23.42
C SER A 270 -0.61 -21.25 24.95
N LYS A 271 -0.53 -22.41 25.58
CA LYS A 271 -0.26 -22.46 27.03
C LYS A 271 1.10 -21.85 27.42
N TYR A 272 2.02 -21.70 26.49
CA TYR A 272 3.36 -21.13 26.71
C TYR A 272 3.52 -19.70 26.18
N CYS A 273 2.57 -19.20 25.41
CA CYS A 273 2.61 -17.85 24.86
C CYS A 273 1.23 -17.19 25.02
N LYS A 274 1.18 -16.07 25.71
CA LYS A 274 -0.02 -15.27 25.89
C LYS A 274 0.09 -13.97 25.12
N ILE A 275 -1.00 -13.62 24.44
CA ILE A 275 -1.11 -12.38 23.67
C ILE A 275 -2.30 -11.59 24.20
N SER A 276 -2.02 -10.40 24.71
CA SER A 276 -3.00 -9.44 25.17
C SER A 276 -2.85 -8.12 24.44
N GLY A 277 -3.83 -7.25 24.52
CA GLY A 277 -3.77 -5.92 23.89
C GLY A 277 -5.14 -5.38 23.54
N ASP A 278 -5.15 -4.19 22.97
CA ASP A 278 -6.33 -3.46 22.56
C ASP A 278 -6.35 -3.19 21.05
N GLY A 279 -7.05 -2.16 20.60
CA GLY A 279 -7.12 -1.77 19.20
C GLY A 279 -5.84 -1.12 18.66
N ASN A 280 -4.86 -0.75 19.50
CA ASN A 280 -3.67 0.00 19.11
C ASN A 280 -2.36 -0.52 19.70
N SER A 281 -2.41 -1.51 20.60
CA SER A 281 -1.21 -2.13 21.17
C SER A 281 -1.38 -3.63 21.36
N ILE A 282 -0.25 -4.35 21.32
CA ILE A 282 -0.17 -5.79 21.57
C ILE A 282 0.97 -6.07 22.54
N ARG A 283 0.72 -6.87 23.57
CA ARG A 283 1.74 -7.42 24.46
C ARG A 283 1.81 -8.93 24.29
N VAL A 284 3.01 -9.42 24.07
CA VAL A 284 3.32 -10.84 23.94
C VAL A 284 4.20 -11.26 25.12
N VAL A 285 3.82 -12.31 25.81
CA VAL A 285 4.59 -12.90 26.90
C VAL A 285 4.77 -14.39 26.61
N SER A 286 6.01 -14.83 26.40
CA SER A 286 6.34 -16.24 26.21
C SER A 286 7.03 -16.80 27.44
N PHE A 287 6.52 -17.90 27.97
CA PHE A 287 6.98 -18.50 29.22
C PHE A 287 8.03 -19.61 29.03
N ALA A 288 8.20 -20.10 27.83
CA ALA A 288 9.17 -21.12 27.49
C ALA A 288 9.63 -21.01 26.06
N LYS A 289 10.89 -21.37 25.80
CA LYS A 289 11.37 -21.54 24.42
C LYS A 289 10.62 -22.70 23.78
N PRO A 290 10.03 -22.52 22.61
CA PRO A 290 9.49 -23.62 21.82
C PRO A 290 10.61 -24.65 21.58
N LYS A 291 10.29 -25.94 21.68
CA LYS A 291 11.22 -27.03 21.36
C LYS A 291 11.41 -27.16 19.87
#